data_e484d51f07c956f930b366b05a38c847
#
_entry.id   e484d51f07c956f930b366b05a38c847
#
_cell.length_a   1.000
_cell.length_b   1.000
_cell.length_c   1.000
_cell.angle_alpha   90.00
_cell.angle_beta   90.00
_cell.angle_gamma   90.00
#
_symmetry.space_group_name_H-M   'P 1'
#
loop_
_entity.id
_entity.type
_entity.pdbx_description
1 polymer ?
#
loop_
_entity_poly.entity_id
_entity_poly.type
_entity_poly.pdbx_seq_one_letter_code
_entity_poly.pdbx_strand_id
1 'polypeptide(L)'
;MATNLRGVMAALLTPFDQQQALDKASLRRLVQFNIQQGIDGLYVGGSTGEAFVQSLSEREQVLEIVAEEAKGQIKLIAHVGCVSTAESQQLAASAKRYGFDAVSAVTPFYYPFSFEEHCDHYRAIIDSADGLPMVVYNIPALSGVKLTLDQINTLVTLPGVGALKQ
;
A
#
# COMPACT_ATOMS: atom_id res chain seq x y z
N MET A 1 -7.91 -16.81 8.09
CA MET A 1 -6.89 -17.58 7.34
C MET A 1 -5.83 -16.61 6.89
N ALA A 2 -4.53 -16.91 7.03
CA ALA A 2 -3.47 -16.03 6.56
C ALA A 2 -3.55 -15.93 5.03
N THR A 3 -3.64 -14.70 4.51
CA THR A 3 -3.63 -14.45 3.07
C THR A 3 -2.27 -14.86 2.50
N ASN A 4 -2.26 -15.73 1.49
CA ASN A 4 -1.02 -16.16 0.86
C ASN A 4 -0.54 -15.09 -0.14
N LEU A 5 0.44 -14.27 0.26
CA LEU A 5 1.05 -13.21 -0.57
C LEU A 5 2.30 -13.70 -1.31
N ARG A 6 2.34 -14.95 -1.72
CA ARG A 6 3.47 -15.52 -2.49
C ARG A 6 3.34 -15.21 -3.97
N GLY A 7 4.49 -15.10 -4.63
CA GLY A 7 4.61 -14.91 -6.08
C GLY A 7 5.22 -13.56 -6.45
N VAL A 8 5.14 -13.23 -7.71
CA VAL A 8 5.65 -11.97 -8.28
C VAL A 8 4.60 -10.87 -8.13
N MET A 9 4.89 -9.87 -7.31
CA MET A 9 4.05 -8.69 -7.11
C MET A 9 4.63 -7.51 -7.88
N ALA A 10 4.02 -7.11 -8.99
CA ALA A 10 4.48 -5.95 -9.75
C ALA A 10 4.11 -4.65 -9.04
N ALA A 11 5.08 -3.74 -8.92
CA ALA A 11 4.84 -2.38 -8.44
C ALA A 11 4.18 -1.58 -9.57
N LEU A 12 2.88 -1.33 -9.44
CA LEU A 12 2.07 -0.68 -10.48
C LEU A 12 2.41 0.81 -10.59
N LEU A 13 2.60 1.27 -11.83
CA LEU A 13 2.69 2.69 -12.18
C LEU A 13 1.31 3.36 -12.12
N THR A 14 1.29 4.66 -11.84
CA THR A 14 0.08 5.49 -11.91
C THR A 14 0.23 6.46 -13.08
N PRO A 15 -0.49 6.26 -14.20
CA PRO A 15 -0.38 7.15 -15.35
C PRO A 15 -1.18 8.44 -15.15
N PHE A 16 -0.60 9.56 -15.58
CA PHE A 16 -1.24 10.88 -15.62
C PHE A 16 -1.29 11.39 -17.07
N ASP A 17 -2.30 12.18 -17.38
CA ASP A 17 -2.43 12.84 -18.69
C ASP A 17 -1.60 14.15 -18.76
N GLN A 18 -1.67 14.83 -19.90
CA GLN A 18 -0.96 16.10 -20.11
C GLN A 18 -1.46 17.25 -19.21
N GLN A 19 -2.65 17.11 -18.64
CA GLN A 19 -3.24 18.04 -17.68
C GLN A 19 -2.91 17.67 -16.22
N GLN A 20 -2.06 16.67 -16.02
CA GLN A 20 -1.67 16.12 -14.71
C GLN A 20 -2.85 15.47 -13.94
N ALA A 21 -3.91 15.09 -14.63
CA ALA A 21 -5.00 14.31 -14.04
C ALA A 21 -4.74 12.81 -14.22
N LEU A 22 -5.31 12.00 -13.33
CA LEU A 22 -5.22 10.52 -13.40
C LEU A 22 -5.79 10.01 -14.74
N ASP A 23 -4.93 9.42 -15.58
CA ASP A 23 -5.37 8.74 -16.82
C ASP A 23 -5.96 7.37 -16.50
N LYS A 24 -7.25 7.38 -16.18
CA LYS A 24 -8.01 6.19 -15.81
C LYS A 24 -7.99 5.10 -16.88
N ALA A 25 -8.00 5.49 -18.16
CA ALA A 25 -8.00 4.56 -19.27
C ALA A 25 -6.65 3.84 -19.41
N SER A 26 -5.55 4.59 -19.26
CA SER A 26 -4.20 4.00 -19.25
C SER A 26 -3.97 3.13 -18.02
N LEU A 27 -4.49 3.52 -16.84
CA LEU A 27 -4.39 2.72 -15.63
C LEU A 27 -5.07 1.35 -15.82
N ARG A 28 -6.30 1.32 -16.36
CA ARG A 28 -7.00 0.06 -16.69
C ARG A 28 -6.18 -0.82 -17.65
N ARG A 29 -5.65 -0.22 -18.73
CA ARG A 29 -4.78 -0.96 -19.68
C ARG A 29 -3.52 -1.53 -19.01
N LEU A 30 -2.88 -0.77 -18.09
CA LEU A 30 -1.72 -1.26 -17.34
C LEU A 30 -2.06 -2.44 -16.44
N VAL A 31 -3.19 -2.41 -15.76
CA VAL A 31 -3.67 -3.54 -14.94
C VAL A 31 -3.86 -4.78 -15.82
N GLN A 32 -4.60 -4.65 -16.93
CA GLN A 32 -4.84 -5.77 -17.86
C GLN A 32 -3.55 -6.30 -18.48
N PHE A 33 -2.63 -5.40 -18.85
CA PHE A 33 -1.30 -5.80 -19.34
C PHE A 33 -0.56 -6.68 -18.33
N ASN A 34 -0.50 -6.27 -17.06
CA ASN A 34 0.16 -7.03 -16.01
C ASN A 34 -0.49 -8.40 -15.79
N ILE A 35 -1.83 -8.47 -15.79
CA ILE A 35 -2.56 -9.74 -15.69
C ILE A 35 -2.20 -10.68 -16.84
N GLN A 36 -2.16 -10.16 -18.07
CA GLN A 36 -1.81 -10.94 -19.27
C GLN A 36 -0.36 -11.45 -19.25
N GLN A 37 0.55 -10.75 -18.54
CA GLN A 37 1.92 -11.22 -18.34
C GLN A 37 2.04 -12.35 -17.31
N GLY A 38 0.95 -12.76 -16.67
CA GLY A 38 0.92 -13.88 -15.74
C GLY A 38 1.57 -13.61 -14.39
N ILE A 39 1.60 -12.35 -13.94
CA ILE A 39 2.07 -12.03 -12.58
C ILE A 39 1.06 -12.49 -11.52
N ASP A 40 1.54 -12.71 -10.29
CA ASP A 40 0.71 -13.21 -9.20
C ASP A 40 -0.08 -12.10 -8.48
N GLY A 41 0.36 -10.85 -8.58
CA GLY A 41 -0.33 -9.73 -7.97
C GLY A 41 0.23 -8.35 -8.30
N LEU A 42 -0.47 -7.32 -7.79
CA LEU A 42 -0.10 -5.91 -7.92
C LEU A 42 0.13 -5.27 -6.55
N TYR A 43 1.22 -4.52 -6.46
CA TYR A 43 1.47 -3.60 -5.36
C TYR A 43 1.11 -2.18 -5.81
N VAL A 44 -0.01 -1.66 -5.31
CA VAL A 44 -0.70 -0.46 -5.82
C VAL A 44 -0.40 0.76 -4.96
N GLY A 45 -0.09 1.89 -5.57
CA GLY A 45 0.12 3.17 -4.86
C GLY A 45 1.37 3.20 -3.98
N GLY A 46 2.40 2.43 -4.31
CA GLY A 46 3.72 2.53 -3.68
C GLY A 46 4.58 3.66 -4.27
N SER A 47 5.89 3.62 -4.00
CA SER A 47 6.85 4.63 -4.51
C SER A 47 6.88 4.65 -6.04
N THR A 48 6.84 3.48 -6.70
CA THR A 48 6.75 3.38 -8.16
C THR A 48 5.45 3.96 -8.70
N GLY A 49 4.36 3.87 -7.95
CA GLY A 49 3.07 4.47 -8.27
C GLY A 49 2.93 5.93 -7.87
N GLU A 50 4.03 6.56 -7.44
CA GLU A 50 4.11 8.01 -7.13
C GLU A 50 3.07 8.50 -6.10
N ALA A 51 2.76 7.65 -5.09
CA ALA A 51 1.68 7.89 -4.14
C ALA A 51 1.74 9.23 -3.40
N PHE A 52 2.95 9.73 -3.12
CA PHE A 52 3.12 10.93 -2.29
C PHE A 52 3.02 12.25 -3.05
N VAL A 53 2.86 12.21 -4.37
CA VAL A 53 2.53 13.39 -5.19
C VAL A 53 1.06 13.40 -5.63
N GLN A 54 0.29 12.40 -5.21
CA GLN A 54 -1.15 12.29 -5.44
C GLN A 54 -1.94 12.82 -4.25
N SER A 55 -3.08 13.44 -4.52
CA SER A 55 -4.08 13.72 -3.50
C SER A 55 -4.70 12.43 -2.95
N LEU A 56 -5.29 12.50 -1.74
CA LEU A 56 -5.99 11.37 -1.15
C LEU A 56 -7.10 10.83 -2.06
N SER A 57 -7.84 11.73 -2.72
CA SER A 57 -8.91 11.37 -3.66
C SER A 57 -8.40 10.64 -4.89
N GLU A 58 -7.24 11.03 -5.45
CA GLU A 58 -6.61 10.33 -6.57
C GLU A 58 -6.16 8.93 -6.14
N ARG A 59 -5.53 8.81 -4.97
CA ARG A 59 -5.13 7.50 -4.42
C ARG A 59 -6.34 6.58 -4.22
N GLU A 60 -7.46 7.08 -3.69
CA GLU A 60 -8.71 6.31 -3.58
C GLU A 60 -9.22 5.84 -4.96
N GLN A 61 -9.24 6.73 -5.96
CA GLN A 61 -9.65 6.39 -7.33
C GLN A 61 -8.73 5.32 -7.95
N VAL A 62 -7.41 5.39 -7.70
CA VAL A 62 -6.46 4.36 -8.15
C VAL A 62 -6.82 3.00 -7.54
N LEU A 63 -7.06 2.93 -6.23
CA LEU A 63 -7.44 1.68 -5.56
C LEU A 63 -8.74 1.12 -6.15
N GLU A 64 -9.76 1.97 -6.33
CA GLU A 64 -11.06 1.58 -6.89
C GLU A 64 -10.90 0.99 -8.30
N ILE A 65 -10.24 1.72 -9.21
CA ILE A 65 -10.06 1.30 -10.61
C ILE A 65 -9.28 -0.02 -10.69
N VAL A 66 -8.20 -0.16 -9.91
CA VAL A 66 -7.38 -1.38 -9.90
C VAL A 66 -8.20 -2.57 -9.36
N ALA A 67 -8.99 -2.36 -8.33
CA ALA A 67 -9.85 -3.41 -7.77
C ALA A 67 -10.93 -3.87 -8.78
N GLU A 68 -11.55 -2.93 -9.48
CA GLU A 68 -12.53 -3.24 -10.54
C GLU A 68 -11.92 -4.09 -11.64
N GLU A 69 -10.70 -3.74 -12.11
CA GLU A 69 -10.05 -4.42 -13.24
C GLU A 69 -9.42 -5.77 -12.86
N ALA A 70 -8.85 -5.89 -11.66
CA ALA A 70 -8.01 -7.03 -11.29
C ALA A 70 -8.68 -8.00 -10.30
N LYS A 71 -9.76 -7.60 -9.64
CA LYS A 71 -10.39 -8.37 -8.56
C LYS A 71 -10.74 -9.80 -8.98
N GLY A 72 -10.25 -10.76 -8.17
CA GLY A 72 -10.48 -12.19 -8.38
C GLY A 72 -9.55 -12.84 -9.42
N GLN A 73 -8.72 -12.09 -10.13
CA GLN A 73 -7.78 -12.63 -11.11
C GLN A 73 -6.36 -12.76 -10.52
N ILE A 74 -5.91 -11.76 -9.77
CA ILE A 74 -4.58 -11.70 -9.13
C ILE A 74 -4.69 -11.07 -7.75
N LYS A 75 -3.63 -11.19 -6.94
CA LYS A 75 -3.57 -10.58 -5.61
C LYS A 75 -3.39 -9.07 -5.67
N LEU A 76 -4.01 -8.34 -4.73
CA LEU A 76 -3.93 -6.89 -4.64
C LEU A 76 -3.41 -6.46 -3.27
N ILE A 77 -2.30 -5.72 -3.25
CA ILE A 77 -1.75 -5.08 -2.06
C ILE A 77 -1.89 -3.57 -2.22
N ALA A 78 -2.67 -2.92 -1.35
CA ALA A 78 -2.81 -1.47 -1.34
C ALA A 78 -1.76 -0.82 -0.46
N HIS A 79 -0.89 0.01 -1.02
CA HIS A 79 -0.07 0.90 -0.20
C HIS A 79 -0.93 2.07 0.28
N VAL A 80 -1.15 2.14 1.59
CA VAL A 80 -2.04 3.11 2.24
C VAL A 80 -1.27 4.13 3.09
N GLY A 81 0.06 3.97 3.22
CA GLY A 81 0.89 4.85 4.04
C GLY A 81 0.82 6.31 3.58
N CYS A 82 0.59 7.19 4.55
CA CYS A 82 0.65 8.65 4.46
C CYS A 82 1.48 9.19 5.62
N VAL A 83 1.83 10.46 5.59
CA VAL A 83 2.38 11.14 6.78
C VAL A 83 1.30 11.24 7.87
N SER A 84 0.06 11.50 7.48
CA SER A 84 -1.09 11.52 8.36
C SER A 84 -1.63 10.12 8.63
N THR A 85 -1.73 9.74 9.92
CA THR A 85 -2.35 8.47 10.33
C THR A 85 -3.83 8.41 9.92
N ALA A 86 -4.57 9.50 10.04
CA ALA A 86 -5.98 9.55 9.67
C ALA A 86 -6.22 9.29 8.17
N GLU A 87 -5.36 9.83 7.29
CA GLU A 87 -5.42 9.55 5.85
C GLU A 87 -5.05 8.09 5.53
N SER A 88 -4.05 7.56 6.23
CA SER A 88 -3.68 6.14 6.11
C SER A 88 -4.83 5.20 6.51
N GLN A 89 -5.54 5.53 7.59
CA GLN A 89 -6.73 4.80 8.04
C GLN A 89 -7.86 4.85 7.01
N GLN A 90 -8.12 6.03 6.42
CA GLN A 90 -9.13 6.19 5.37
C GLN A 90 -8.82 5.32 4.15
N LEU A 91 -7.57 5.32 3.68
CA LEU A 91 -7.14 4.46 2.57
C LEU A 91 -7.20 2.97 2.93
N ALA A 92 -6.88 2.60 4.17
CA ALA A 92 -6.97 1.22 4.63
C ALA A 92 -8.43 0.71 4.62
N ALA A 93 -9.35 1.53 5.12
CA ALA A 93 -10.79 1.23 5.06
C ALA A 93 -11.29 1.14 3.60
N SER A 94 -10.81 2.00 2.70
CA SER A 94 -11.14 1.96 1.28
C SER A 94 -10.58 0.69 0.61
N ALA A 95 -9.34 0.29 0.92
CA ALA A 95 -8.75 -0.95 0.42
C ALA A 95 -9.57 -2.19 0.85
N LYS A 96 -10.02 -2.22 2.11
CA LYS A 96 -10.94 -3.26 2.61
C LYS A 96 -12.25 -3.27 1.83
N ARG A 97 -12.87 -2.12 1.65
CA ARG A 97 -14.15 -1.97 0.92
C ARG A 97 -14.04 -2.43 -0.53
N TYR A 98 -12.92 -2.14 -1.20
CA TYR A 98 -12.67 -2.56 -2.59
C TYR A 98 -12.20 -4.02 -2.71
N GLY A 99 -11.93 -4.70 -1.60
CA GLY A 99 -11.60 -6.13 -1.58
C GLY A 99 -10.16 -6.44 -1.95
N PHE A 100 -9.22 -5.60 -1.53
CA PHE A 100 -7.80 -5.92 -1.55
C PHE A 100 -7.47 -7.11 -0.65
N ASP A 101 -6.36 -7.80 -0.93
CA ASP A 101 -5.89 -8.95 -0.15
C ASP A 101 -5.01 -8.54 1.04
N ALA A 102 -4.38 -7.37 0.98
CA ALA A 102 -3.54 -6.82 2.04
C ALA A 102 -3.43 -5.30 1.93
N VAL A 103 -3.05 -4.66 3.02
CA VAL A 103 -2.59 -3.27 3.04
C VAL A 103 -1.09 -3.20 3.31
N SER A 104 -0.45 -2.14 2.86
CA SER A 104 0.95 -1.86 3.14
C SER A 104 1.14 -0.40 3.53
N ALA A 105 2.06 -0.11 4.42
CA ALA A 105 2.42 1.26 4.76
C ALA A 105 3.92 1.41 4.96
N VAL A 106 4.48 2.51 4.43
CA VAL A 106 5.78 3.00 4.85
C VAL A 106 5.65 3.63 6.23
N THR A 107 6.73 3.66 7.01
CA THR A 107 6.78 4.45 8.25
C THR A 107 6.41 5.91 7.96
N PRO A 108 5.63 6.60 8.80
CA PRO A 108 5.40 8.02 8.65
C PRO A 108 6.76 8.75 8.68
N PHE A 109 6.91 9.72 7.82
CA PHE A 109 8.18 10.39 7.55
C PHE A 109 8.02 11.92 7.63
N TYR A 110 9.08 12.68 7.35
CA TYR A 110 9.17 14.13 7.41
C TYR A 110 9.39 14.66 8.84
N TYR A 111 8.60 14.27 9.83
CA TYR A 111 8.82 14.65 11.23
C TYR A 111 9.59 13.58 11.99
N PRO A 112 10.38 13.94 13.02
CA PRO A 112 11.17 13.01 13.80
C PRO A 112 10.29 12.25 14.82
N PHE A 113 9.44 11.38 14.33
CA PHE A 113 8.59 10.53 15.16
C PHE A 113 9.42 9.55 16.00
N SER A 114 9.00 9.31 17.23
CA SER A 114 9.51 8.24 18.06
C SER A 114 9.14 6.86 17.53
N PHE A 115 9.86 5.83 17.97
CA PHE A 115 9.52 4.46 17.56
C PHE A 115 8.13 4.02 18.04
N GLU A 116 7.69 4.47 19.22
CA GLU A 116 6.35 4.16 19.73
C GLU A 116 5.26 4.81 18.84
N GLU A 117 5.46 6.05 18.40
CA GLU A 117 4.55 6.70 17.45
C GLU A 117 4.49 5.96 16.11
N HIS A 118 5.60 5.38 15.64
CA HIS A 118 5.57 4.48 14.48
C HIS A 118 4.72 3.23 14.76
N CYS A 119 4.84 2.61 15.93
CA CYS A 119 4.02 1.46 16.31
C CYS A 119 2.52 1.83 16.37
N ASP A 120 2.19 2.98 16.95
CA ASP A 120 0.81 3.46 17.04
C ASP A 120 0.21 3.76 15.68
N HIS A 121 1.00 4.33 14.76
CA HIS A 121 0.60 4.53 13.38
C HIS A 121 0.21 3.20 12.71
N TYR A 122 1.05 2.16 12.83
CA TYR A 122 0.74 0.84 12.25
C TYR A 122 -0.47 0.18 12.90
N ARG A 123 -0.61 0.26 14.25
CA ARG A 123 -1.79 -0.26 14.96
C ARG A 123 -3.08 0.38 14.44
N ALA A 124 -3.11 1.70 14.33
CA ALA A 124 -4.26 2.44 13.82
C ALA A 124 -4.65 2.04 12.38
N ILE A 125 -3.67 1.82 11.51
CA ILE A 125 -3.93 1.35 10.14
C ILE A 125 -4.47 -0.08 10.15
N ILE A 126 -3.87 -0.98 10.93
CA ILE A 126 -4.31 -2.39 11.07
C ILE A 126 -5.75 -2.46 11.53
N ASP A 127 -6.13 -1.66 12.54
CA ASP A 127 -7.50 -1.61 13.05
C ASP A 127 -8.49 -1.16 11.96
N SER A 128 -8.11 -0.17 11.15
CA SER A 128 -8.94 0.34 10.06
C SER A 128 -8.98 -0.58 8.83
N ALA A 129 -7.99 -1.45 8.68
CA ALA A 129 -7.93 -2.45 7.62
C ALA A 129 -8.86 -3.66 7.84
N ASP A 130 -9.48 -3.77 9.02
CA ASP A 130 -10.51 -4.76 9.36
C ASP A 130 -10.17 -6.19 8.90
N GLY A 131 -9.07 -6.72 9.43
CA GLY A 131 -8.60 -8.09 9.18
C GLY A 131 -7.78 -8.32 7.93
N LEU A 132 -7.51 -7.29 7.11
CA LEU A 132 -6.49 -7.39 6.07
C LEU A 132 -5.09 -7.43 6.70
N PRO A 133 -4.19 -8.33 6.27
CA PRO A 133 -2.83 -8.35 6.78
C PRO A 133 -2.07 -7.07 6.36
N MET A 134 -1.27 -6.54 7.30
CA MET A 134 -0.36 -5.43 7.07
C MET A 134 0.97 -5.92 6.51
N VAL A 135 1.46 -5.29 5.46
CA VAL A 135 2.83 -5.39 4.97
C VAL A 135 3.59 -4.15 5.41
N VAL A 136 4.48 -4.26 6.38
CA VAL A 136 5.37 -3.15 6.78
C VAL A 136 6.33 -2.85 5.62
N TYR A 137 6.38 -1.60 5.17
CA TYR A 137 7.28 -1.19 4.10
C TYR A 137 8.45 -0.37 4.67
N ASN A 138 9.60 -1.03 4.81
CA ASN A 138 10.84 -0.39 5.25
C ASN A 138 11.65 0.07 4.05
N ILE A 139 11.71 1.38 3.80
CA ILE A 139 12.47 1.99 2.71
C ILE A 139 13.23 3.23 3.19
N PRO A 140 14.29 3.05 4.00
CA PRO A 140 15.01 4.17 4.62
C PRO A 140 15.62 5.15 3.61
N ALA A 141 15.92 4.69 2.40
CA ALA A 141 16.45 5.54 1.34
C ALA A 141 15.48 6.66 0.91
N LEU A 142 14.17 6.44 1.00
CA LEU A 142 13.14 7.42 0.63
C LEU A 142 12.44 8.03 1.85
N SER A 143 12.17 7.25 2.88
CA SER A 143 11.51 7.75 4.09
C SER A 143 12.43 8.56 5.00
N GLY A 144 13.75 8.35 4.92
CA GLY A 144 14.72 8.88 5.87
C GLY A 144 14.67 8.21 7.26
N VAL A 145 13.70 7.34 7.52
CA VAL A 145 13.54 6.65 8.79
C VAL A 145 14.39 5.38 8.80
N LYS A 146 15.39 5.36 9.68
CA LYS A 146 16.30 4.22 9.85
C LYS A 146 15.91 3.43 11.10
N LEU A 147 15.26 2.30 10.91
CA LEU A 147 14.91 1.39 12.00
C LEU A 147 16.08 0.46 12.30
N THR A 148 16.32 0.19 13.60
CA THR A 148 17.23 -0.86 14.02
C THR A 148 16.61 -2.24 13.77
N LEU A 149 17.43 -3.30 13.81
CA LEU A 149 16.92 -4.66 13.65
C LEU A 149 15.89 -5.01 14.75
N ASP A 150 16.11 -4.58 15.98
CA ASP A 150 15.18 -4.83 17.10
C ASP A 150 13.84 -4.10 16.88
N GLN A 151 13.88 -2.89 16.34
CA GLN A 151 12.68 -2.15 15.98
C GLN A 151 11.91 -2.83 14.85
N ILE A 152 12.60 -3.31 13.81
CA ILE A 152 12.00 -4.10 12.74
C ILE A 152 11.36 -5.37 13.29
N ASN A 153 12.08 -6.11 14.15
CA ASN A 153 11.57 -7.32 14.80
C ASN A 153 10.31 -7.01 15.64
N THR A 154 10.29 -5.89 16.34
CA THR A 154 9.11 -5.45 17.10
C THR A 154 7.92 -5.16 16.16
N LEU A 155 8.13 -4.42 15.07
CA LEU A 155 7.07 -4.11 14.11
C LEU A 155 6.47 -5.36 13.46
N VAL A 156 7.31 -6.32 13.03
CA VAL A 156 6.80 -7.54 12.37
C VAL A 156 6.09 -8.51 13.31
N THR A 157 6.23 -8.32 14.62
CA THR A 157 5.50 -9.08 15.64
C THR A 157 4.18 -8.42 16.08
N LEU A 158 3.87 -7.22 15.61
CA LEU A 158 2.58 -6.58 15.91
C LEU A 158 1.42 -7.45 15.38
N PRO A 159 0.35 -7.65 16.17
CA PRO A 159 -0.84 -8.35 15.70
C PRO A 159 -1.38 -7.70 14.42
N GLY A 160 -1.66 -8.53 13.41
CA GLY A 160 -2.12 -8.05 12.10
C GLY A 160 -1.02 -7.82 11.08
N VAL A 161 0.26 -7.79 11.46
CA VAL A 161 1.37 -7.77 10.50
C VAL A 161 1.57 -9.15 9.91
N GLY A 162 1.55 -9.24 8.58
CA GLY A 162 1.70 -10.48 7.82
C GLY A 162 3.00 -10.58 7.02
N ALA A 163 3.66 -9.46 6.74
CA ALA A 163 4.89 -9.43 5.93
C ALA A 163 5.71 -8.14 6.14
N LEU A 164 6.95 -8.19 5.67
CA LEU A 164 7.87 -7.05 5.56
C LEU A 164 8.32 -6.92 4.11
N LYS A 165 8.27 -5.70 3.56
CA LYS A 165 8.86 -5.32 2.29
C LYS A 165 10.06 -4.41 2.55
N GLN A 166 11.19 -4.74 1.91
CA GLN A 166 12.45 -3.97 1.95
C GLN A 166 12.92 -3.65 0.54
#